data_1d400ba31aaf1e58254ac1db6a8c7dac
#
_entry.id   1d400ba31aaf1e58254ac1db6a8c7dac
#
_cell.length_a   1.000
_cell.length_b   1.000
_cell.length_c   1.000
_cell.angle_alpha   90.00
_cell.angle_beta   90.00
_cell.angle_gamma   90.00
#
_symmetry.space_group_name_H-M   'P 1'
#
loop_
_entity.id
_entity.type
_entity.pdbx_description
1 polymer ?
#
loop_
_entity_poly.entity_id
_entity_poly.type
_entity_poly.pdbx_seq_one_letter_code
_entity_poly.pdbx_strand_id
1 'polypeptide(L)'
;LELSVSRHLTHSFQSMTDKNFPVEFQIEAGITDAKSAASWLSSERGRLLSILACDGAVLLRGLPLSNALDFDACVVALELENFTYSESLSNAVRINKTERVFTANEAPSEVEIFLHHEMAQTPTYPSKLLFFCEHSSETGGSTPLCQSDRLLKQLLNKVPQLVDDLESKGVQYTNIMPASADLDSGQGRSWQNTLGSKSKTNVERRLRELNYTWEWLQNENLKVTTPVLPATRLLADGRRVFFNQLIAAYCGWKDSR
;
A
#
# COMPACT_ATOMS: atom_id res chain seq x y z
N LEU A 1 -22.03 0.58 -21.54
CA LEU A 1 -22.60 -0.17 -20.40
C LEU A 1 -22.13 0.51 -19.13
N GLU A 2 -22.93 1.44 -18.59
CA GLU A 2 -22.72 2.01 -17.26
C GLU A 2 -22.98 0.91 -16.23
N LEU A 3 -21.93 0.39 -15.62
CA LEU A 3 -22.04 -0.40 -14.42
C LEU A 3 -22.29 0.57 -13.25
N SER A 4 -23.54 0.76 -12.90
CA SER A 4 -23.95 1.39 -11.65
C SER A 4 -23.46 0.50 -10.51
N VAL A 5 -22.26 0.78 -9.98
CA VAL A 5 -21.76 0.16 -8.75
C VAL A 5 -22.52 0.81 -7.59
N SER A 6 -23.64 0.18 -7.23
CA SER A 6 -24.52 0.62 -6.17
C SER A 6 -23.78 0.66 -4.82
N ARG A 7 -24.03 1.72 -4.03
CA ARG A 7 -23.61 1.90 -2.63
C ARG A 7 -23.92 0.71 -1.69
N HIS A 8 -24.66 -0.30 -2.16
CA HIS A 8 -24.99 -1.51 -1.40
C HIS A 8 -23.85 -2.51 -1.23
N LEU A 9 -22.76 -2.41 -2.02
CA LEU A 9 -21.61 -3.34 -1.87
C LEU A 9 -20.76 -3.04 -0.64
N THR A 10 -20.70 -1.80 -0.18
CA THR A 10 -19.91 -1.42 1.01
C THR A 10 -20.48 -1.99 2.32
N HIS A 11 -21.81 -2.05 2.48
CA HIS A 11 -22.43 -2.58 3.68
C HIS A 11 -22.35 -4.11 3.84
N SER A 12 -22.29 -4.86 2.76
CA SER A 12 -22.19 -6.33 2.82
C SER A 12 -20.80 -6.86 3.17
N PHE A 13 -19.74 -6.05 3.02
CA PHE A 13 -18.37 -6.42 3.39
C PHE A 13 -18.07 -6.27 4.89
N GLN A 14 -18.74 -5.35 5.59
CA GLN A 14 -18.54 -5.12 7.03
C GLN A 14 -19.00 -6.30 7.92
N SER A 15 -19.89 -7.17 7.43
CA SER A 15 -20.44 -8.28 8.23
C SER A 15 -19.58 -9.56 8.23
N MET A 16 -18.42 -9.57 7.55
CA MET A 16 -17.61 -10.77 7.34
C MET A 16 -16.23 -10.73 8.02
N THR A 17 -16.03 -9.84 8.97
CA THR A 17 -14.80 -9.87 9.78
C THR A 17 -14.87 -11.06 10.73
N ASP A 18 -13.89 -11.98 10.62
CA ASP A 18 -13.61 -12.89 11.72
C ASP A 18 -13.40 -12.08 12.99
N LYS A 19 -13.93 -12.56 14.11
CA LYS A 19 -13.78 -11.89 15.41
C LYS A 19 -12.30 -11.67 15.82
N ASN A 20 -11.37 -12.26 15.08
CA ASN A 20 -9.93 -12.25 15.35
C ASN A 20 -9.08 -11.59 14.25
N PHE A 21 -9.64 -10.71 13.39
CA PHE A 21 -8.86 -9.99 12.39
C PHE A 21 -9.00 -8.47 12.54
N PRO A 22 -7.88 -7.74 12.64
CA PRO A 22 -6.49 -8.22 12.80
C PRO A 22 -6.28 -8.98 14.12
N VAL A 23 -5.24 -9.84 14.22
CA VAL A 23 -4.86 -10.45 15.49
C VAL A 23 -4.32 -9.35 16.41
N GLU A 24 -4.97 -9.15 17.54
CA GLU A 24 -4.66 -8.05 18.46
C GLU A 24 -3.85 -8.54 19.67
N PHE A 25 -2.81 -7.80 20.00
CA PHE A 25 -2.00 -7.99 21.21
C PHE A 25 -2.09 -6.73 22.06
N GLN A 26 -2.50 -6.91 23.30
CA GLN A 26 -2.37 -5.88 24.33
C GLN A 26 -1.01 -6.04 24.98
N ILE A 27 -0.19 -4.98 24.95
CA ILE A 27 1.16 -4.99 25.52
C ILE A 27 1.07 -4.85 27.04
N GLU A 28 1.84 -5.67 27.75
CA GLU A 28 1.84 -5.73 29.20
C GLU A 28 2.53 -4.53 29.87
N ALA A 29 2.18 -4.27 31.15
CA ALA A 29 2.62 -3.10 31.89
C ALA A 29 4.15 -2.98 32.15
N GLY A 30 4.94 -3.99 31.80
CA GLY A 30 6.39 -3.99 31.98
C GLY A 30 7.17 -3.26 30.87
N ILE A 31 6.50 -2.86 29.76
CA ILE A 31 7.11 -2.14 28.64
C ILE A 31 6.78 -0.66 28.81
N THR A 32 7.76 0.15 29.17
CA THR A 32 7.54 1.53 29.65
C THR A 32 8.16 2.61 28.77
N ASP A 33 8.99 2.24 27.78
CA ASP A 33 9.66 3.16 26.87
C ASP A 33 9.93 2.51 25.49
N ALA A 34 10.36 3.29 24.52
CA ALA A 34 10.64 2.83 23.16
C ALA A 34 11.76 1.77 23.12
N LYS A 35 12.75 1.83 24.02
CA LYS A 35 13.84 0.86 24.09
C LYS A 35 13.34 -0.52 24.52
N SER A 36 12.53 -0.57 25.59
CA SER A 36 11.91 -1.83 26.05
C SER A 36 10.90 -2.36 25.03
N ALA A 37 10.19 -1.48 24.32
CA ALA A 37 9.32 -1.85 23.19
C ALA A 37 10.10 -2.52 22.04
N ALA A 38 11.22 -1.92 21.63
CA ALA A 38 12.10 -2.49 20.59
C ALA A 38 12.68 -3.84 21.03
N SER A 39 13.12 -3.97 22.28
CA SER A 39 13.64 -5.23 22.84
C SER A 39 12.57 -6.33 22.86
N TRP A 40 11.34 -5.99 23.22
CA TRP A 40 10.21 -6.91 23.20
C TRP A 40 9.88 -7.34 21.77
N LEU A 41 9.83 -6.41 20.81
CA LEU A 41 9.60 -6.71 19.39
C LEU A 41 10.68 -7.64 18.81
N SER A 42 11.93 -7.42 19.19
CA SER A 42 13.05 -8.31 18.80
C SER A 42 12.84 -9.72 19.33
N SER A 43 12.46 -9.87 20.61
CA SER A 43 12.23 -11.19 21.22
C SER A 43 11.00 -11.91 20.66
N GLU A 44 9.92 -11.19 20.33
CA GLU A 44 8.67 -11.74 19.78
C GLU A 44 8.66 -11.80 18.22
N ARG A 45 9.72 -11.34 17.56
CA ARG A 45 9.81 -11.23 16.11
C ARG A 45 9.33 -12.47 15.36
N GLY A 46 9.88 -13.63 15.73
CA GLY A 46 9.54 -14.90 15.06
C GLY A 46 8.05 -15.24 15.18
N ARG A 47 7.49 -15.04 16.37
CA ARG A 47 6.07 -15.28 16.63
C ARG A 47 5.18 -14.31 15.89
N LEU A 48 5.48 -13.02 15.93
CA LEU A 48 4.72 -11.98 15.24
C LEU A 48 4.72 -12.18 13.72
N LEU A 49 5.88 -12.51 13.13
CA LEU A 49 5.98 -12.78 11.69
C LEU A 49 5.26 -14.05 11.27
N SER A 50 5.23 -15.08 12.11
CA SER A 50 4.45 -16.30 11.85
C SER A 50 2.95 -16.03 11.86
N ILE A 51 2.46 -15.26 12.84
CA ILE A 51 1.05 -14.85 12.91
C ILE A 51 0.70 -13.96 11.71
N LEU A 52 1.55 -12.98 11.39
CA LEU A 52 1.35 -12.11 10.24
C LEU A 52 1.25 -12.91 8.93
N ALA A 53 2.07 -13.94 8.76
CA ALA A 53 2.02 -14.81 7.58
C ALA A 53 0.72 -15.62 7.51
N CYS A 54 0.19 -16.11 8.63
CA CYS A 54 -1.05 -16.87 8.68
C CYS A 54 -2.30 -16.00 8.54
N ASP A 55 -2.36 -14.90 9.31
CA ASP A 55 -3.59 -14.11 9.51
C ASP A 55 -3.63 -12.83 8.68
N GLY A 56 -2.48 -12.38 8.16
CA GLY A 56 -2.36 -11.23 7.25
C GLY A 56 -2.22 -9.88 7.94
N ALA A 57 -2.60 -9.72 9.21
CA ALA A 57 -2.41 -8.49 9.96
C ALA A 57 -2.28 -8.73 11.46
N VAL A 58 -1.42 -7.96 12.11
CA VAL A 58 -1.22 -7.93 13.58
C VAL A 58 -1.37 -6.50 14.05
N LEU A 59 -2.12 -6.31 15.12
CA LEU A 59 -2.32 -5.02 15.79
C LEU A 59 -1.73 -5.05 17.19
N LEU A 60 -0.76 -4.19 17.47
CA LEU A 60 -0.13 -4.05 18.77
C LEU A 60 -0.67 -2.79 19.44
N ARG A 61 -1.28 -2.96 20.61
CA ARG A 61 -1.82 -1.85 21.41
C ARG A 61 -1.03 -1.64 22.70
N GLY A 62 -0.85 -0.39 23.06
CA GLY A 62 -0.19 -0.02 24.31
C GLY A 62 1.33 0.00 24.25
N LEU A 63 1.93 -0.03 23.06
CA LEU A 63 3.36 0.27 22.95
C LEU A 63 3.60 1.75 23.31
N PRO A 64 4.57 2.05 24.19
CA PRO A 64 4.87 3.41 24.65
C PRO A 64 5.71 4.19 23.63
N LEU A 65 5.16 4.38 22.43
CA LEU A 65 5.79 5.12 21.35
C LEU A 65 5.13 6.49 21.23
N SER A 66 5.93 7.54 21.08
CA SER A 66 5.46 8.93 21.07
C SER A 66 5.70 9.64 19.74
N ASN A 67 6.59 9.14 18.91
CA ASN A 67 7.03 9.82 17.67
C ASN A 67 7.62 8.84 16.66
N ALA A 68 7.97 9.37 15.49
CA ALA A 68 8.55 8.61 14.38
C ALA A 68 9.90 7.96 14.72
N LEU A 69 10.72 8.54 15.61
CA LEU A 69 12.01 7.96 16.00
C LEU A 69 11.82 6.71 16.88
N ASP A 70 10.87 6.76 17.80
CA ASP A 70 10.50 5.60 18.64
C ASP A 70 9.98 4.46 17.74
N PHE A 71 9.16 4.79 16.76
CA PHE A 71 8.67 3.83 15.78
C PHE A 71 9.78 3.26 14.90
N ASP A 72 10.72 4.09 14.43
CA ASP A 72 11.88 3.63 13.65
C ASP A 72 12.75 2.63 14.44
N ALA A 73 12.98 2.87 15.73
CA ALA A 73 13.69 1.93 16.60
C ALA A 73 12.99 0.57 16.67
N CYS A 74 11.65 0.56 16.73
CA CYS A 74 10.83 -0.64 16.69
C CYS A 74 10.92 -1.36 15.32
N VAL A 75 10.91 -0.61 14.22
CA VAL A 75 11.09 -1.17 12.86
C VAL A 75 12.45 -1.82 12.72
N VAL A 76 13.52 -1.18 13.20
CA VAL A 76 14.89 -1.74 13.20
C VAL A 76 14.95 -3.05 14.00
N ALA A 77 14.29 -3.11 15.17
CA ALA A 77 14.28 -4.29 16.03
C ALA A 77 13.63 -5.53 15.38
N LEU A 78 12.78 -5.33 14.37
CA LEU A 78 12.20 -6.42 13.59
C LEU A 78 13.15 -6.99 12.55
N GLU A 79 14.31 -6.38 12.31
CA GLU A 79 15.35 -6.86 11.36
C GLU A 79 14.77 -7.21 9.97
N LEU A 80 13.82 -6.43 9.51
CA LEU A 80 13.24 -6.58 8.18
C LEU A 80 14.07 -5.79 7.17
N GLU A 81 14.16 -6.32 5.95
CA GLU A 81 14.78 -5.61 4.85
C GLU A 81 14.07 -4.28 4.61
N ASN A 82 14.83 -3.20 4.53
CA ASN A 82 14.28 -1.87 4.31
C ASN A 82 13.93 -1.69 2.83
N PHE A 83 12.72 -1.20 2.58
CA PHE A 83 12.26 -0.78 1.27
C PHE A 83 11.99 0.73 1.33
N THR A 84 12.99 1.51 0.91
CA THR A 84 12.92 2.96 1.04
C THR A 84 11.88 3.56 0.11
N TYR A 85 11.22 4.67 0.55
CA TYR A 85 10.26 5.36 -0.29
C TYR A 85 10.92 5.98 -1.54
N SER A 86 12.20 6.35 -1.46
CA SER A 86 12.97 6.86 -2.61
C SER A 86 13.14 5.83 -3.73
N GLU A 87 13.23 4.55 -3.39
CA GLU A 87 13.32 3.45 -4.36
C GLU A 87 11.96 3.02 -4.89
N SER A 88 10.88 3.44 -4.23
CA SER A 88 9.52 3.07 -4.60
C SER A 88 9.07 3.80 -5.87
N LEU A 89 8.25 3.11 -6.66
CA LEU A 89 7.55 3.68 -7.81
C LEU A 89 6.15 4.20 -7.42
N SER A 90 5.89 4.42 -6.13
CA SER A 90 4.63 4.98 -5.65
C SER A 90 4.42 6.40 -6.16
N ASN A 91 3.20 6.72 -6.54
CA ASN A 91 2.81 8.05 -7.04
C ASN A 91 2.32 8.97 -5.92
N ALA A 92 2.12 8.47 -4.69
CA ALA A 92 1.73 9.28 -3.54
C ALA A 92 2.84 10.25 -3.15
N VAL A 93 2.47 11.42 -2.63
CA VAL A 93 3.43 12.30 -1.97
C VAL A 93 3.53 11.90 -0.51
N ARG A 94 4.77 11.73 -0.02
CA ARG A 94 5.05 11.35 1.37
C ARG A 94 6.27 12.12 1.86
N ILE A 95 6.32 12.37 3.16
CA ILE A 95 7.42 13.08 3.82
C ILE A 95 8.19 12.09 4.68
N ASN A 96 9.49 11.95 4.42
CA ASN A 96 10.36 11.14 5.27
C ASN A 96 10.54 11.81 6.63
N LYS A 97 10.30 11.05 7.69
CA LYS A 97 10.55 11.42 9.09
C LYS A 97 11.89 10.88 9.58
N THR A 98 12.24 9.68 9.13
CA THR A 98 13.55 9.04 9.33
C THR A 98 13.99 8.40 8.01
N GLU A 99 15.05 7.58 8.03
CA GLU A 99 15.47 6.81 6.85
C GLU A 99 14.39 5.78 6.42
N ARG A 100 13.61 5.22 7.38
CA ARG A 100 12.63 4.14 7.17
C ARG A 100 11.19 4.58 7.33
N VAL A 101 10.95 5.60 8.13
CA VAL A 101 9.61 6.07 8.48
C VAL A 101 9.24 7.30 7.67
N PHE A 102 8.07 7.28 7.10
CA PHE A 102 7.50 8.37 6.31
C PHE A 102 5.99 8.46 6.55
N THR A 103 5.41 9.58 6.21
CA THR A 103 3.96 9.80 6.37
C THR A 103 3.15 8.85 5.48
N ALA A 104 1.93 8.53 5.87
CA ALA A 104 1.09 7.60 5.13
C ALA A 104 0.68 8.15 3.75
N ASN A 105 0.21 9.39 3.71
CA ASN A 105 -0.10 10.15 2.51
C ASN A 105 -0.24 11.63 2.88
N GLU A 106 0.11 12.53 1.96
CA GLU A 106 -0.05 13.99 2.12
C GLU A 106 -1.27 14.53 1.33
N ALA A 107 -2.12 13.65 0.82
CA ALA A 107 -3.35 14.08 0.15
C ALA A 107 -4.27 14.84 1.13
N PRO A 108 -5.02 15.84 0.65
CA PRO A 108 -6.04 16.52 1.43
C PRO A 108 -7.05 15.56 2.07
N SER A 109 -7.61 15.93 3.21
CA SER A 109 -8.55 15.09 3.98
C SER A 109 -9.81 14.69 3.21
N GLU A 110 -10.18 15.45 2.21
CA GLU A 110 -11.34 15.24 1.33
C GLU A 110 -11.10 14.16 0.27
N VAL A 111 -9.84 13.78 0.05
CA VAL A 111 -9.48 12.74 -0.93
C VAL A 111 -9.75 11.36 -0.34
N GLU A 112 -10.73 10.67 -0.90
CA GLU A 112 -11.06 9.31 -0.51
C GLU A 112 -9.98 8.33 -1.00
N ILE A 113 -9.41 7.55 -0.07
CA ILE A 113 -8.41 6.51 -0.36
C ILE A 113 -9.09 5.14 -0.26
N PHE A 114 -9.29 4.52 -1.41
CA PHE A 114 -9.91 3.21 -1.50
C PHE A 114 -8.98 2.09 -1.03
N LEU A 115 -9.54 0.96 -0.59
CA LEU A 115 -8.78 -0.25 -0.31
C LEU A 115 -7.90 -0.63 -1.51
N HIS A 116 -6.60 -0.82 -1.26
CA HIS A 116 -5.61 -1.15 -2.26
C HIS A 116 -4.47 -1.98 -1.68
N HIS A 117 -3.76 -2.67 -2.53
CA HIS A 117 -2.50 -3.31 -2.17
C HIS A 117 -1.36 -2.34 -2.47
N GLU A 118 -0.55 -2.06 -1.46
CA GLU A 118 0.54 -1.09 -1.62
C GLU A 118 1.45 -1.46 -2.79
N MET A 119 1.56 -0.55 -3.73
CA MET A 119 2.39 -0.66 -4.94
C MET A 119 2.12 -1.86 -5.86
N ALA A 120 0.95 -2.51 -5.76
CA ALA A 120 0.59 -3.62 -6.67
C ALA A 120 0.45 -3.20 -8.14
N GLN A 121 0.43 -1.90 -8.43
CA GLN A 121 0.49 -1.32 -9.79
C GLN A 121 1.92 -1.23 -10.34
N THR A 122 2.92 -1.70 -9.61
CA THR A 122 4.33 -1.65 -10.01
C THR A 122 4.96 -3.04 -9.94
N PRO A 123 6.07 -3.31 -10.65
CA PRO A 123 6.75 -4.59 -10.57
C PRO A 123 7.49 -4.81 -9.24
N THR A 124 7.73 -3.74 -8.47
CA THR A 124 8.45 -3.77 -7.19
C THR A 124 7.55 -3.23 -6.08
N TYR A 125 7.33 -4.02 -5.03
CA TYR A 125 6.43 -3.69 -3.92
C TYR A 125 6.96 -4.27 -2.60
N PRO A 126 6.63 -3.65 -1.46
CA PRO A 126 7.04 -4.16 -0.16
C PRO A 126 6.31 -5.46 0.18
N SER A 127 7.02 -6.38 0.85
CA SER A 127 6.41 -7.63 1.35
C SER A 127 5.64 -7.45 2.63
N LYS A 128 5.92 -6.37 3.37
CA LYS A 128 5.28 -6.03 4.64
C LYS A 128 5.13 -4.52 4.76
N LEU A 129 4.08 -4.09 5.45
CA LEU A 129 3.82 -2.70 5.80
C LEU A 129 3.69 -2.60 7.32
N LEU A 130 4.28 -1.56 7.88
CA LEU A 130 4.16 -1.22 9.28
C LEU A 130 3.52 0.17 9.39
N PHE A 131 2.55 0.30 10.28
CA PHE A 131 1.87 1.56 10.55
C PHE A 131 1.99 1.91 12.02
N PHE A 132 2.15 3.19 12.29
CA PHE A 132 2.10 3.77 13.62
C PHE A 132 1.16 4.96 13.60
N CYS A 133 0.19 4.98 14.50
CA CYS A 133 -0.70 6.11 14.71
C CYS A 133 -0.06 7.06 15.74
N GLU A 134 0.65 8.09 15.28
CA GLU A 134 1.27 9.09 16.12
C GLU A 134 0.22 10.01 16.76
N HIS A 135 -0.80 10.39 15.97
CA HIS A 135 -1.94 11.18 16.41
C HIS A 135 -3.24 10.58 15.92
N SER A 136 -4.13 10.21 16.81
CA SER A 136 -5.47 9.77 16.42
C SER A 136 -6.34 10.96 16.04
N SER A 137 -7.14 10.80 14.97
CA SER A 137 -8.16 11.78 14.64
C SER A 137 -9.32 11.73 15.66
N GLU A 138 -9.96 12.87 15.90
CA GLU A 138 -11.15 12.95 16.77
C GLU A 138 -12.34 12.19 16.16
N THR A 139 -12.46 12.24 14.83
CA THR A 139 -13.51 11.57 14.08
C THR A 139 -12.95 10.96 12.80
N GLY A 140 -13.42 9.78 12.41
CA GLY A 140 -12.94 9.09 11.19
C GLY A 140 -11.50 8.59 11.34
N GLY A 141 -10.73 8.64 10.28
CA GLY A 141 -9.30 8.31 10.22
C GLY A 141 -8.94 6.84 10.40
N SER A 142 -9.90 5.94 10.40
CA SER A 142 -9.66 4.50 10.48
C SER A 142 -8.94 4.00 9.24
N THR A 143 -7.98 3.09 9.43
CA THR A 143 -7.35 2.34 8.35
C THR A 143 -8.08 1.02 8.16
N PRO A 144 -8.94 0.87 7.13
CA PRO A 144 -9.64 -0.37 6.87
C PRO A 144 -8.66 -1.44 6.39
N LEU A 145 -8.84 -2.67 6.86
CA LEU A 145 -8.06 -3.83 6.47
C LEU A 145 -8.96 -4.90 5.83
N CYS A 146 -8.42 -5.61 4.83
CA CYS A 146 -9.11 -6.70 4.15
C CYS A 146 -8.15 -7.87 3.90
N GLN A 147 -8.58 -9.09 4.22
CA GLN A 147 -7.82 -10.30 3.90
C GLN A 147 -7.99 -10.65 2.42
N SER A 148 -6.90 -10.63 1.69
CA SER A 148 -6.89 -10.73 0.22
C SER A 148 -7.23 -12.13 -0.31
N ASP A 149 -6.97 -13.19 0.44
CA ASP A 149 -7.38 -14.55 0.14
C ASP A 149 -8.90 -14.74 0.30
N ARG A 150 -9.49 -14.16 1.35
CA ARG A 150 -10.94 -14.16 1.55
C ARG A 150 -11.65 -13.30 0.52
N LEU A 151 -11.08 -12.14 0.18
CA LEU A 151 -11.60 -11.30 -0.89
C LEU A 151 -11.64 -12.07 -2.21
N LEU A 152 -10.55 -12.75 -2.59
CA LEU A 152 -10.50 -13.55 -3.82
C LEU A 152 -11.57 -14.65 -3.81
N LYS A 153 -11.72 -15.39 -2.70
CA LYS A 153 -12.75 -16.42 -2.56
C LYS A 153 -14.17 -15.86 -2.76
N GLN A 154 -14.41 -14.64 -2.25
CA GLN A 154 -15.70 -13.99 -2.44
C GLN A 154 -15.95 -13.56 -3.89
N LEU A 155 -14.91 -13.02 -4.54
CA LEU A 155 -15.00 -12.63 -5.95
C LEU A 155 -15.26 -13.84 -6.83
N LEU A 156 -14.57 -14.96 -6.59
CA LEU A 156 -14.82 -16.24 -7.28
C LEU A 156 -16.26 -16.72 -7.13
N ASN A 157 -16.87 -16.52 -5.97
CA ASN A 157 -18.25 -16.93 -5.74
C ASN A 157 -19.28 -15.96 -6.35
N LYS A 158 -18.99 -14.65 -6.35
CA LYS A 158 -19.96 -13.63 -6.76
C LYS A 158 -19.82 -13.20 -8.22
N VAL A 159 -18.60 -13.15 -8.73
CA VAL A 159 -18.26 -12.63 -10.06
C VAL A 159 -17.11 -13.44 -10.69
N PRO A 160 -17.28 -14.77 -10.84
CA PRO A 160 -16.19 -15.66 -11.30
C PRO A 160 -15.61 -15.21 -12.64
N GLN A 161 -16.44 -14.78 -13.58
CA GLN A 161 -15.99 -14.31 -14.90
C GLN A 161 -15.01 -13.13 -14.80
N LEU A 162 -15.20 -12.22 -13.85
CA LEU A 162 -14.26 -11.13 -13.62
C LEU A 162 -12.90 -11.67 -13.15
N VAL A 163 -12.89 -12.66 -12.28
CA VAL A 163 -11.64 -13.27 -11.79
C VAL A 163 -10.93 -14.01 -12.93
N ASP A 164 -11.66 -14.76 -13.74
CA ASP A 164 -11.10 -15.46 -14.92
C ASP A 164 -10.50 -14.47 -15.93
N ASP A 165 -11.18 -13.37 -16.19
CA ASP A 165 -10.68 -12.30 -17.06
C ASP A 165 -9.41 -11.66 -16.50
N LEU A 166 -9.38 -11.37 -15.20
CA LEU A 166 -8.22 -10.77 -14.52
C LEU A 166 -7.02 -11.72 -14.49
N GLU A 167 -7.23 -13.02 -14.28
CA GLU A 167 -6.15 -14.02 -14.28
C GLU A 167 -5.62 -14.32 -15.68
N SER A 168 -6.48 -14.36 -16.68
CA SER A 168 -6.08 -14.66 -18.05
C SER A 168 -5.45 -13.45 -18.77
N LYS A 169 -5.94 -12.23 -18.52
CA LYS A 169 -5.52 -11.01 -19.21
C LYS A 169 -4.53 -10.17 -18.39
N GLY A 170 -4.54 -10.31 -17.06
CA GLY A 170 -3.79 -9.45 -16.15
C GLY A 170 -4.36 -8.04 -16.06
N VAL A 171 -3.60 -7.13 -15.47
CA VAL A 171 -3.96 -5.72 -15.29
C VAL A 171 -2.83 -4.83 -15.77
N GLN A 172 -3.18 -3.77 -16.48
CA GLN A 172 -2.25 -2.76 -16.94
C GLN A 172 -2.69 -1.40 -16.42
N TYR A 173 -1.75 -0.58 -15.97
CA TYR A 173 -2.03 0.73 -15.39
C TYR A 173 -1.39 1.83 -16.23
N THR A 174 -2.15 2.87 -16.45
CA THR A 174 -1.66 4.11 -17.05
C THR A 174 -1.74 5.24 -16.04
N ASN A 175 -0.68 6.01 -15.91
CA ASN A 175 -0.59 7.14 -14.99
C ASN A 175 0.11 8.32 -15.66
N ILE A 176 -0.28 9.54 -15.28
CA ILE A 176 0.39 10.78 -15.68
C ILE A 176 1.13 11.34 -14.48
N MET A 177 2.46 11.29 -14.53
CA MET A 177 3.34 11.83 -13.51
C MET A 177 3.62 13.32 -13.82
N PRO A 178 3.38 14.24 -12.89
CA PRO A 178 3.63 15.67 -13.12
C PRO A 178 5.12 15.99 -13.20
N ALA A 179 5.44 17.12 -13.86
CA ALA A 179 6.80 17.66 -13.90
C ALA A 179 7.28 18.22 -12.54
N SER A 180 6.36 18.67 -11.70
CA SER A 180 6.60 19.08 -10.30
C SER A 180 5.59 18.40 -9.40
N ALA A 181 5.94 18.23 -8.11
CA ALA A 181 5.02 17.60 -7.15
C ALA A 181 3.72 18.41 -7.04
N ASP A 182 2.60 17.71 -7.05
CA ASP A 182 1.25 18.23 -6.89
C ASP A 182 0.65 17.68 -5.58
N LEU A 183 0.55 18.53 -4.56
CA LEU A 183 0.08 18.15 -3.23
C LEU A 183 -1.45 18.05 -3.15
N ASP A 184 -2.16 18.62 -4.12
CA ASP A 184 -3.63 18.56 -4.18
C ASP A 184 -4.14 17.25 -4.76
N SER A 185 -3.22 16.42 -5.29
CA SER A 185 -3.52 15.10 -5.84
C SER A 185 -2.97 13.98 -4.96
N GLY A 186 -3.77 12.96 -4.68
CA GLY A 186 -3.31 11.72 -4.05
C GLY A 186 -2.21 10.97 -4.84
N GLN A 187 -1.92 11.40 -6.08
CA GLN A 187 -0.95 10.81 -7.02
C GLN A 187 0.02 11.85 -7.59
N GLY A 188 0.33 12.86 -6.81
CA GLY A 188 1.06 14.05 -7.26
C GLY A 188 2.58 13.97 -7.21
N ARG A 189 3.19 12.80 -6.99
CA ARG A 189 4.67 12.68 -6.98
C ARG A 189 5.22 12.89 -8.38
N SER A 190 6.21 13.81 -8.50
CA SER A 190 6.79 14.11 -9.80
C SER A 190 7.55 12.93 -10.41
N TRP A 191 7.64 12.88 -11.75
CA TRP A 191 8.38 11.82 -12.44
C TRP A 191 9.86 11.79 -12.05
N GLN A 192 10.49 12.97 -11.78
CA GLN A 192 11.87 13.05 -11.32
C GLN A 192 12.07 12.30 -10.01
N ASN A 193 11.17 12.53 -9.05
CA ASN A 193 11.22 11.89 -7.74
C ASN A 193 10.85 10.40 -7.82
N THR A 194 9.86 10.05 -8.64
CA THR A 194 9.40 8.67 -8.79
C THR A 194 10.44 7.80 -9.49
N LEU A 195 11.09 8.33 -10.53
CA LEU A 195 12.05 7.60 -11.34
C LEU A 195 13.52 7.87 -10.96
N GLY A 196 13.74 8.75 -9.95
CA GLY A 196 15.05 8.98 -9.35
C GLY A 196 16.05 9.72 -10.25
N SER A 197 15.57 10.50 -11.24
CA SER A 197 16.44 11.25 -12.14
C SER A 197 15.77 12.50 -12.69
N LYS A 198 16.54 13.57 -12.86
CA LYS A 198 16.12 14.78 -13.58
C LYS A 198 16.40 14.72 -15.09
N SER A 199 17.16 13.73 -15.55
CA SER A 199 17.51 13.54 -16.95
C SER A 199 16.46 12.68 -17.65
N LYS A 200 15.80 13.20 -18.67
CA LYS A 200 14.85 12.43 -19.52
C LYS A 200 15.48 11.15 -20.06
N THR A 201 16.72 11.21 -20.53
CA THR A 201 17.44 10.04 -21.06
C THR A 201 17.60 8.93 -20.01
N ASN A 202 17.95 9.30 -18.77
CA ASN A 202 18.06 8.32 -17.66
C ASN A 202 16.70 7.75 -17.28
N VAL A 203 15.67 8.59 -17.24
CA VAL A 203 14.28 8.18 -16.99
C VAL A 203 13.81 7.19 -18.04
N GLU A 204 14.01 7.48 -19.32
CA GLU A 204 13.64 6.58 -20.41
C GLU A 204 14.40 5.25 -20.38
N ARG A 205 15.68 5.27 -20.00
CA ARG A 205 16.44 4.03 -19.78
C ARG A 205 15.80 3.20 -18.68
N ARG A 206 15.48 3.81 -17.52
CA ARG A 206 14.81 3.13 -16.40
C ARG A 206 13.43 2.58 -16.77
N LEU A 207 12.66 3.33 -17.56
CA LEU A 207 11.36 2.87 -18.05
C LEU A 207 11.49 1.65 -18.97
N ARG A 208 12.51 1.60 -19.85
CA ARG A 208 12.80 0.41 -20.66
C ARG A 208 13.17 -0.80 -19.80
N GLU A 209 14.03 -0.61 -18.78
CA GLU A 209 14.41 -1.66 -17.83
C GLU A 209 13.19 -2.22 -17.07
N LEU A 210 12.20 -1.37 -16.76
CA LEU A 210 10.94 -1.74 -16.14
C LEU A 210 9.89 -2.29 -17.15
N ASN A 211 10.20 -2.34 -18.45
CA ASN A 211 9.26 -2.69 -19.51
C ASN A 211 8.02 -1.79 -19.58
N TYR A 212 8.14 -0.52 -19.22
CA TYR A 212 7.09 0.47 -19.36
C TYR A 212 7.09 1.06 -20.77
N THR A 213 5.90 1.43 -21.25
CA THR A 213 5.75 2.36 -22.37
C THR A 213 5.49 3.76 -21.81
N TRP A 214 5.87 4.80 -22.58
CA TRP A 214 5.73 6.18 -22.11
C TRP A 214 5.53 7.16 -23.25
N GLU A 215 5.02 8.33 -22.87
CA GLU A 215 4.82 9.48 -23.75
C GLU A 215 5.11 10.76 -22.95
N TRP A 216 5.98 11.61 -23.49
CA TRP A 216 6.18 12.96 -22.95
C TRP A 216 5.03 13.85 -23.41
N LEU A 217 4.28 14.40 -22.48
CA LEU A 217 3.16 15.28 -22.74
C LEU A 217 3.61 16.74 -22.80
N GLN A 218 2.71 17.61 -23.26
CA GLN A 218 2.86 19.05 -23.10
C GLN A 218 3.00 19.37 -21.61
N ASN A 219 3.65 20.46 -21.23
CA ASN A 219 3.95 20.86 -19.84
C ASN A 219 4.92 19.91 -19.11
N GLU A 220 5.74 19.17 -19.84
CA GLU A 220 6.78 18.30 -19.28
C GLU A 220 6.23 17.17 -18.39
N ASN A 221 4.95 16.89 -18.44
CA ASN A 221 4.35 15.75 -17.76
C ASN A 221 4.73 14.44 -18.48
N LEU A 222 4.77 13.35 -17.74
CA LEU A 222 5.14 12.04 -18.25
C LEU A 222 3.99 11.04 -18.07
N LYS A 223 3.39 10.62 -19.19
CA LYS A 223 2.45 9.50 -19.19
C LYS A 223 3.22 8.20 -19.28
N VAL A 224 2.95 7.28 -18.36
CA VAL A 224 3.56 5.96 -18.34
C VAL A 224 2.49 4.88 -18.31
N THR A 225 2.78 3.76 -18.96
CA THR A 225 1.92 2.57 -18.92
C THR A 225 2.78 1.37 -18.53
N THR A 226 2.34 0.63 -17.51
CA THR A 226 3.05 -0.55 -16.99
C THR A 226 3.04 -1.69 -18.01
N PRO A 227 3.91 -2.71 -17.90
CA PRO A 227 3.63 -3.99 -18.51
C PRO A 227 2.34 -4.58 -17.93
N VAL A 228 1.82 -5.62 -18.56
CA VAL A 228 0.71 -6.39 -17.97
C VAL A 228 1.19 -7.08 -16.71
N LEU A 229 0.54 -6.81 -15.60
CA LEU A 229 0.85 -7.34 -14.27
C LEU A 229 -0.17 -8.40 -13.86
N PRO A 230 0.22 -9.43 -13.10
CA PRO A 230 -0.72 -10.39 -12.54
C PRO A 230 -1.73 -9.71 -11.60
N ALA A 231 -3.00 -10.10 -11.68
CA ALA A 231 -4.05 -9.59 -10.80
C ALA A 231 -4.16 -10.36 -9.48
N THR A 232 -3.58 -11.55 -9.42
CA THR A 232 -3.55 -12.44 -8.25
C THR A 232 -2.11 -12.87 -7.98
N ARG A 233 -1.85 -13.34 -6.76
CA ARG A 233 -0.55 -13.87 -6.33
C ARG A 233 -0.72 -15.20 -5.63
N LEU A 234 0.27 -16.09 -5.83
CA LEU A 234 0.43 -17.32 -5.04
C LEU A 234 1.44 -17.03 -3.93
N LEU A 235 1.02 -17.22 -2.69
CA LEU A 235 1.89 -17.10 -1.51
C LEU A 235 2.73 -18.36 -1.32
N ALA A 236 3.78 -18.27 -0.49
CA ALA A 236 4.68 -19.40 -0.21
C ALA A 236 3.96 -20.61 0.45
N ASP A 237 2.87 -20.36 1.15
CA ASP A 237 2.03 -21.39 1.79
C ASP A 237 0.97 -22.00 0.86
N GLY A 238 0.98 -21.62 -0.41
CA GLY A 238 0.04 -22.11 -1.44
C GLY A 238 -1.29 -21.36 -1.51
N ARG A 239 -1.54 -20.37 -0.64
CA ARG A 239 -2.74 -19.54 -0.74
C ARG A 239 -2.65 -18.61 -1.94
N ARG A 240 -3.73 -18.51 -2.67
CA ARG A 240 -3.90 -17.53 -3.76
C ARG A 240 -4.61 -16.31 -3.22
N VAL A 241 -4.11 -15.12 -3.53
CA VAL A 241 -4.63 -13.84 -3.04
C VAL A 241 -4.94 -12.89 -4.18
N PHE A 242 -5.97 -12.06 -4.01
CA PHE A 242 -6.22 -10.91 -4.86
C PHE A 242 -5.11 -9.87 -4.60
N PHE A 243 -4.39 -9.46 -5.63
CA PHE A 243 -3.24 -8.56 -5.47
C PHE A 243 -3.12 -7.62 -6.65
N ASN A 244 -3.83 -6.51 -6.61
CA ASN A 244 -3.81 -5.45 -7.61
C ASN A 244 -4.42 -4.16 -7.05
N GLN A 245 -4.38 -3.10 -7.84
CA GLN A 245 -4.99 -1.81 -7.50
C GLN A 245 -6.17 -1.43 -8.41
N LEU A 246 -6.82 -2.38 -9.04
CA LEU A 246 -7.87 -2.11 -10.03
C LEU A 246 -8.95 -1.17 -9.49
N ILE A 247 -9.47 -1.45 -8.29
CA ILE A 247 -10.54 -0.66 -7.67
C ILE A 247 -10.05 0.74 -7.33
N ALA A 248 -8.90 0.85 -6.66
CA ALA A 248 -8.32 2.13 -6.30
C ALA A 248 -7.98 2.98 -7.53
N ALA A 249 -7.45 2.35 -8.58
CA ALA A 249 -7.17 3.04 -9.83
C ALA A 249 -8.45 3.52 -10.54
N TYR A 250 -9.47 2.68 -10.61
CA TYR A 250 -10.73 3.01 -11.27
C TYR A 250 -11.53 4.07 -10.52
N CYS A 251 -11.61 3.98 -9.19
CA CYS A 251 -12.43 4.87 -8.37
C CYS A 251 -11.67 6.12 -7.91
N GLY A 252 -10.38 6.00 -7.58
CA GLY A 252 -9.62 6.99 -6.83
C GLY A 252 -8.56 7.76 -7.63
N TRP A 253 -8.08 7.24 -8.76
CA TRP A 253 -7.07 7.95 -9.56
C TRP A 253 -7.72 8.99 -10.48
N LYS A 254 -8.38 9.95 -9.86
CA LYS A 254 -9.02 11.05 -10.57
C LYS A 254 -8.16 12.29 -10.38
N ASP A 255 -7.57 12.77 -11.44
CA ASP A 255 -6.97 14.08 -11.49
C ASP A 255 -7.26 14.77 -12.85
N SER A 256 -6.97 16.04 -12.93
CA SER A 256 -7.28 16.87 -14.10
C SER A 256 -6.23 16.80 -15.22
N ARG A 257 -5.20 15.99 -15.03
CA ARG A 257 -4.09 15.86 -15.99
C ARG A 257 -4.39 14.89 -17.11
#